data_5a33fb4312e0ab646b44f752050609b4
#
_entry.id   5a33fb4312e0ab646b44f752050609b4
#
_cell.length_a   1.000
_cell.length_b   1.000
_cell.length_c   1.000
_cell.angle_alpha   90.00
_cell.angle_beta   90.00
_cell.angle_gamma   90.00
#
_symmetry.space_group_name_H-M   'P 1'
#
loop_
_entity.id
_entity.type
_entity.pdbx_description
1 polymer ?
#
loop_
_entity_poly.entity_id
_entity_poly.type
_entity_poly.pdbx_seq_one_letter_code
_entity_poly.pdbx_strand_id
1 'polypeptide(L)'
;MVFKRLLGAFGVGGPSVDTVLAVSRVSPGGFLTGEVRVKGGDFEAEIEHISLGLVTRIETEHSEGEHTGLGEFFRTEVSGPFKLGIGEERTVPFRVPVPWETPLTEVQGQPLNGMAMGVRTELAIAKAVDKGDLDPFSVAALPSQEAVLVAFSQLGFHFKSADLETGHLYGVQQRLPFYQEIEFYPPAQHSGRINEVELTFVADAGRLDIILEADKRGGHGSGHDSFGRFQVTHEQALQMDWPAEITAWLDGLAGQHHGGSHGVSYGGHDDGHHGHHGHYGHHEQHGHRSGPGMGAVVAAGAAGVVGGFVAAEAIDEIGDFFEGEEEEE
;
A
#
# COMPACT_ATOMS: atom_id res chain seq x y z
N MET A 1 -41.55 9.78 24.37
CA MET A 1 -40.58 8.66 24.15
C MET A 1 -40.39 8.36 22.67
N VAL A 2 -41.39 8.46 21.79
CA VAL A 2 -41.26 8.15 20.34
C VAL A 2 -40.29 9.09 19.60
N PHE A 3 -40.32 10.38 19.94
CA PHE A 3 -39.48 11.39 19.28
C PHE A 3 -37.96 11.20 19.55
N LYS A 4 -37.55 10.81 20.76
CA LYS A 4 -36.16 10.51 21.11
C LYS A 4 -35.65 9.28 20.36
N ARG A 5 -36.49 8.26 20.16
CA ARG A 5 -36.10 7.08 19.35
C ARG A 5 -35.99 7.38 17.87
N LEU A 6 -36.77 8.34 17.36
CA LEU A 6 -36.68 8.77 15.97
C LEU A 6 -35.37 9.56 15.74
N LEU A 7 -35.04 10.49 16.65
CA LEU A 7 -33.77 11.25 16.61
C LEU A 7 -32.54 10.33 16.77
N GLY A 8 -32.67 9.26 17.60
CA GLY A 8 -31.63 8.26 17.74
C GLY A 8 -31.32 7.48 16.46
N ALA A 9 -32.34 7.23 15.63
CA ALA A 9 -32.16 6.60 14.32
C ALA A 9 -31.31 7.48 13.36
N PHE A 10 -31.28 8.80 13.59
CA PHE A 10 -30.43 9.76 12.88
C PHE A 10 -29.13 10.10 13.63
N GLY A 11 -28.74 9.30 14.63
CA GLY A 11 -27.48 9.47 15.36
C GLY A 11 -27.45 10.58 16.42
N VAL A 12 -28.54 11.34 16.61
CA VAL A 12 -28.60 12.41 17.62
C VAL A 12 -28.83 11.84 19.01
N GLY A 13 -27.94 12.15 19.96
CA GLY A 13 -27.98 11.60 21.32
C GLY A 13 -27.65 10.09 21.40
N GLY A 14 -27.09 9.52 20.34
CA GLY A 14 -26.60 8.14 20.29
C GLY A 14 -25.29 7.93 21.03
N PRO A 15 -24.79 6.69 21.08
CA PRO A 15 -23.47 6.38 21.61
C PRO A 15 -22.34 7.12 20.89
N SER A 16 -21.20 7.28 21.56
CA SER A 16 -19.95 7.73 20.95
C SER A 16 -18.89 6.64 21.07
N VAL A 17 -17.94 6.68 20.17
CA VAL A 17 -16.77 5.79 20.14
C VAL A 17 -15.52 6.65 20.01
N ASP A 18 -14.45 6.22 20.66
CA ASP A 18 -13.12 6.84 20.63
C ASP A 18 -12.09 5.71 20.72
N THR A 19 -11.13 5.70 19.84
CA THR A 19 -10.09 4.67 19.77
C THR A 19 -8.77 5.26 20.23
N VAL A 20 -8.09 4.56 21.11
CA VAL A 20 -6.81 5.00 21.65
C VAL A 20 -5.75 3.96 21.36
N LEU A 21 -4.81 4.29 20.49
CA LEU A 21 -3.67 3.45 20.17
C LEU A 21 -2.66 3.49 21.33
N ALA A 22 -2.28 2.34 21.85
CA ALA A 22 -1.19 2.23 22.84
C ALA A 22 0.18 2.44 22.16
N VAL A 23 0.28 2.11 20.87
CA VAL A 23 1.46 2.30 20.02
C VAL A 23 0.97 2.76 18.67
N SER A 24 1.37 3.96 18.25
CA SER A 24 1.01 4.55 16.95
C SER A 24 2.06 4.27 15.86
N ARG A 25 3.14 3.53 16.17
CA ARG A 25 4.20 3.16 15.23
C ARG A 25 4.41 1.65 15.23
N VAL A 26 4.34 1.04 14.05
CA VAL A 26 4.41 -0.41 13.87
C VAL A 26 5.26 -0.75 12.63
N SER A 27 5.67 -2.01 12.48
CA SER A 27 6.26 -2.52 11.22
C SER A 27 5.33 -3.55 10.59
N PRO A 28 5.44 -3.82 9.28
CA PRO A 28 4.74 -4.90 8.60
C PRO A 28 4.87 -6.22 9.35
N GLY A 29 3.78 -7.01 9.44
CA GLY A 29 3.74 -8.24 10.22
C GLY A 29 3.67 -8.05 11.73
N GLY A 30 3.71 -6.81 12.24
CA GLY A 30 3.55 -6.47 13.65
C GLY A 30 2.11 -6.45 14.13
N PHE A 31 1.86 -5.76 15.24
CA PHE A 31 0.52 -5.65 15.85
C PHE A 31 0.27 -4.22 16.31
N LEU A 32 -0.88 -3.68 15.95
CA LEU A 32 -1.45 -2.51 16.61
C LEU A 32 -2.18 -2.96 17.88
N THR A 33 -1.96 -2.24 18.96
CA THR A 33 -2.62 -2.49 20.23
C THR A 33 -3.21 -1.20 20.75
N GLY A 34 -4.30 -1.32 21.49
CA GLY A 34 -4.98 -0.17 22.05
C GLY A 34 -6.29 -0.58 22.69
N GLU A 35 -7.18 0.38 22.81
CA GLU A 35 -8.52 0.18 23.36
C GLU A 35 -9.54 1.04 22.63
N VAL A 36 -10.74 0.47 22.41
CA VAL A 36 -11.91 1.21 21.94
C VAL A 36 -12.74 1.59 23.16
N ARG A 37 -12.98 2.87 23.35
CA ARG A 37 -13.80 3.45 24.42
C ARG A 37 -15.17 3.78 23.87
N VAL A 38 -16.21 3.17 24.41
CA VAL A 38 -17.56 3.40 23.99
C VAL A 38 -18.33 4.04 25.14
N LYS A 39 -19.08 5.11 24.85
CA LYS A 39 -19.94 5.78 25.83
C LYS A 39 -21.38 5.80 25.34
N GLY A 40 -22.29 5.31 26.18
CA GLY A 40 -23.73 5.32 25.92
C GLY A 40 -24.30 6.75 25.86
N GLY A 41 -25.25 6.92 24.97
CA GLY A 41 -25.95 8.19 24.77
C GLY A 41 -27.17 8.38 25.69
N ASP A 42 -28.17 9.10 25.19
CA ASP A 42 -29.42 9.45 25.92
C ASP A 42 -30.43 8.31 26.03
N PHE A 43 -30.17 7.17 25.39
CA PHE A 43 -31.04 5.98 25.37
C PHE A 43 -30.21 4.70 25.32
N GLU A 44 -30.77 3.59 25.77
CA GLU A 44 -30.15 2.27 25.65
C GLU A 44 -29.98 1.90 24.16
N ALA A 45 -28.79 1.43 23.80
CA ALA A 45 -28.46 1.00 22.45
C ALA A 45 -28.08 -0.49 22.43
N GLU A 46 -28.47 -1.19 21.37
CA GLU A 46 -27.99 -2.53 21.06
C GLU A 46 -26.83 -2.39 20.07
N ILE A 47 -25.63 -2.73 20.51
CA ILE A 47 -24.43 -2.75 19.68
C ILE A 47 -24.35 -4.12 19.02
N GLU A 48 -24.22 -4.16 17.71
CA GLU A 48 -24.09 -5.40 16.94
C GLU A 48 -22.66 -5.91 16.97
N HIS A 49 -21.71 -5.04 16.73
CA HIS A 49 -20.28 -5.34 16.84
C HIS A 49 -19.45 -4.04 16.91
N ILE A 50 -18.17 -4.19 17.23
CA ILE A 50 -17.14 -3.19 17.02
C ILE A 50 -16.12 -3.79 16.06
N SER A 51 -15.85 -3.12 14.96
CA SER A 51 -14.82 -3.53 14.01
C SER A 51 -13.75 -2.47 13.83
N LEU A 52 -12.53 -2.91 13.56
CA LEU A 52 -11.39 -2.08 13.23
C LEU A 52 -10.95 -2.40 11.79
N GLY A 53 -10.84 -1.38 10.95
CA GLY A 53 -10.31 -1.45 9.60
C GLY A 53 -8.97 -0.72 9.50
N LEU A 54 -8.01 -1.27 8.78
CA LEU A 54 -6.81 -0.55 8.39
C LEU A 54 -7.08 0.11 7.04
N VAL A 55 -6.90 1.41 6.97
CA VAL A 55 -7.20 2.23 5.79
C VAL A 55 -5.96 3.00 5.36
N THR A 56 -5.87 3.27 4.07
CA THR A 56 -4.82 4.09 3.46
C THR A 56 -5.38 4.87 2.27
N ARG A 57 -4.65 5.90 1.84
CA ARG A 57 -4.93 6.62 0.60
C ARG A 57 -4.45 5.76 -0.57
N ILE A 58 -5.28 5.53 -1.58
CA ILE A 58 -4.96 4.78 -2.79
C ILE A 58 -5.26 5.64 -4.00
N GLU A 59 -4.34 5.71 -4.94
CA GLU A 59 -4.56 6.31 -6.24
C GLU A 59 -5.12 5.28 -7.21
N THR A 60 -6.13 5.66 -7.96
CA THR A 60 -6.76 4.80 -8.94
C THR A 60 -6.80 5.53 -10.27
N GLU A 61 -6.08 5.02 -11.25
CA GLU A 61 -6.17 5.53 -12.61
C GLU A 61 -7.49 5.10 -13.26
N HIS A 62 -8.30 6.06 -13.65
CA HIS A 62 -9.48 5.86 -14.48
C HIS A 62 -9.30 6.61 -15.81
N SER A 63 -10.05 6.19 -16.84
CA SER A 63 -10.03 6.83 -18.16
C SER A 63 -10.35 8.33 -18.15
N GLU A 64 -10.83 8.87 -17.05
CA GLU A 64 -11.21 10.29 -16.84
C GLU A 64 -10.23 11.07 -15.96
N GLY A 65 -9.15 10.43 -15.46
CA GLY A 65 -8.12 11.03 -14.59
C GLY A 65 -7.79 10.17 -13.38
N GLU A 66 -6.82 10.65 -12.61
CA GLU A 66 -6.44 10.06 -11.33
C GLU A 66 -7.48 10.44 -10.27
N HIS A 67 -7.92 9.46 -9.50
CA HIS A 67 -8.79 9.65 -8.36
C HIS A 67 -8.13 9.07 -7.11
N THR A 68 -7.94 9.90 -6.12
CA THR A 68 -7.48 9.49 -4.80
C THR A 68 -8.67 9.08 -3.95
N GLY A 69 -8.60 7.91 -3.32
CA GLY A 69 -9.65 7.39 -2.45
C GLY A 69 -9.09 6.67 -1.25
N LEU A 70 -9.94 6.45 -0.23
CA LEU A 70 -9.59 5.60 0.89
C LEU A 70 -9.88 4.14 0.55
N GLY A 71 -8.83 3.31 0.67
CA GLY A 71 -8.92 1.87 0.59
C GLY A 71 -8.82 1.21 1.95
N GLU A 72 -9.84 0.43 2.36
CA GLU A 72 -9.74 -0.47 3.49
C GLU A 72 -9.11 -1.79 3.02
N PHE A 73 -7.95 -2.15 3.57
CA PHE A 73 -7.19 -3.32 3.13
C PHE A 73 -7.14 -4.45 4.18
N PHE A 74 -7.61 -4.18 5.40
CA PHE A 74 -7.74 -5.17 6.45
C PHE A 74 -8.89 -4.79 7.37
N ARG A 75 -9.69 -5.76 7.84
CA ARG A 75 -10.78 -5.54 8.78
C ARG A 75 -10.91 -6.71 9.75
N THR A 76 -11.23 -6.41 11.00
CA THR A 76 -11.47 -7.41 12.03
C THR A 76 -12.47 -6.93 13.07
N GLU A 77 -13.31 -7.82 13.56
CA GLU A 77 -14.16 -7.55 14.72
C GLU A 77 -13.35 -7.69 16.00
N VAL A 78 -13.50 -6.73 16.91
CA VAL A 78 -12.86 -6.73 18.23
C VAL A 78 -13.85 -6.91 19.37
N SER A 79 -15.14 -6.77 19.10
CA SER A 79 -16.23 -7.09 20.05
C SER A 79 -17.47 -7.56 19.30
N GLY A 80 -18.08 -8.62 19.78
CA GLY A 80 -19.42 -9.05 19.37
C GLY A 80 -20.53 -8.24 20.02
N PRO A 81 -21.80 -8.68 19.90
CA PRO A 81 -22.97 -7.92 20.30
C PRO A 81 -23.08 -7.73 21.83
N PHE A 82 -23.51 -6.53 22.23
CA PHE A 82 -23.82 -6.20 23.62
C PHE A 82 -24.83 -5.07 23.73
N LYS A 83 -25.42 -4.92 24.92
CA LYS A 83 -26.26 -3.77 25.26
C LYS A 83 -25.41 -2.72 25.94
N LEU A 84 -25.66 -1.46 25.58
CA LEU A 84 -25.01 -0.29 26.14
C LEU A 84 -26.09 0.60 26.81
N GLY A 85 -25.99 0.75 28.12
CA GLY A 85 -26.90 1.58 28.92
C GLY A 85 -26.70 3.08 28.69
N ILE A 86 -27.64 3.88 29.18
CA ILE A 86 -27.54 5.35 29.10
C ILE A 86 -26.29 5.82 29.87
N GLY A 87 -25.39 6.53 29.21
CA GLY A 87 -24.17 7.05 29.79
C GLY A 87 -23.18 5.99 30.27
N GLU A 88 -23.46 4.69 30.02
CA GLU A 88 -22.52 3.61 30.36
C GLU A 88 -21.21 3.77 29.58
N GLU A 89 -20.10 3.60 30.29
CA GLU A 89 -18.76 3.59 29.66
C GLU A 89 -18.24 2.14 29.59
N ARG A 90 -17.75 1.77 28.41
CA ARG A 90 -17.18 0.45 28.16
C ARG A 90 -15.89 0.56 27.38
N THR A 91 -14.87 -0.16 27.83
CA THR A 91 -13.55 -0.23 27.17
C THR A 91 -13.34 -1.64 26.62
N VAL A 92 -12.95 -1.72 25.38
CA VAL A 92 -12.63 -2.97 24.66
C VAL A 92 -11.18 -2.94 24.23
N PRO A 93 -10.29 -3.68 24.89
CA PRO A 93 -8.88 -3.77 24.46
C PRO A 93 -8.78 -4.56 23.17
N PHE A 94 -7.83 -4.19 22.30
CA PHE A 94 -7.59 -4.89 21.07
C PHE A 94 -6.11 -5.16 20.80
N ARG A 95 -5.87 -6.14 19.93
CA ARG A 95 -4.58 -6.46 19.32
C ARG A 95 -4.84 -6.91 17.88
N VAL A 96 -4.55 -6.03 16.93
CA VAL A 96 -4.84 -6.21 15.50
C VAL A 96 -3.54 -6.53 14.76
N PRO A 97 -3.46 -7.63 13.99
CA PRO A 97 -2.29 -7.90 13.17
C PRO A 97 -2.20 -6.91 12.00
N VAL A 98 -1.01 -6.43 11.73
CA VAL A 98 -0.71 -5.59 10.56
C VAL A 98 -0.22 -6.51 9.44
N PRO A 99 -0.84 -6.50 8.25
CA PRO A 99 -0.39 -7.32 7.12
C PRO A 99 1.08 -7.12 6.80
N TRP A 100 1.75 -8.17 6.31
CA TRP A 100 3.16 -8.10 5.93
C TRP A 100 3.45 -7.17 4.74
N GLU A 101 2.46 -6.98 3.88
CA GLU A 101 2.54 -6.11 2.70
C GLU A 101 2.06 -4.68 2.98
N THR A 102 1.83 -4.32 4.25
CA THR A 102 1.42 -2.97 4.61
C THR A 102 2.48 -1.96 4.17
N PRO A 103 2.10 -0.93 3.40
CA PRO A 103 3.02 0.08 2.91
C PRO A 103 3.73 0.83 4.04
N LEU A 104 4.93 1.29 3.76
CA LEU A 104 5.69 2.13 4.68
C LEU A 104 5.16 3.56 4.64
N THR A 105 5.06 4.22 5.79
CA THR A 105 4.74 5.64 5.88
C THR A 105 5.93 6.49 6.30
N GLU A 106 7.04 5.84 6.64
CA GLU A 106 8.27 6.50 7.02
C GLU A 106 9.49 5.67 6.61
N VAL A 107 10.59 6.37 6.30
CA VAL A 107 11.90 5.79 6.07
C VAL A 107 12.92 6.52 6.93
N GLN A 108 13.70 5.78 7.73
CA GLN A 108 14.70 6.33 8.65
C GLN A 108 14.13 7.41 9.60
N GLY A 109 12.85 7.25 10.00
CA GLY A 109 12.14 8.17 10.87
C GLY A 109 11.69 9.47 10.19
N GLN A 110 11.81 9.57 8.87
CA GLN A 110 11.27 10.68 8.08
C GLN A 110 9.97 10.23 7.42
N PRO A 111 8.88 10.99 7.54
CA PRO A 111 7.62 10.69 6.86
C PRO A 111 7.83 10.61 5.33
N LEU A 112 7.13 9.69 4.70
CA LEU A 112 7.01 9.62 3.25
C LEU A 112 5.80 10.45 2.82
N ASN A 113 6.05 11.57 2.15
CA ASN A 113 4.99 12.43 1.62
C ASN A 113 4.08 11.64 0.69
N GLY A 114 2.77 11.84 0.80
CA GLY A 114 1.77 11.08 0.05
C GLY A 114 1.28 9.80 0.76
N MET A 115 1.99 9.34 1.79
CA MET A 115 1.67 8.10 2.51
C MET A 115 1.00 8.38 3.84
N ALA A 116 -0.24 7.90 4.00
CA ALA A 116 -0.99 8.01 5.25
C ALA A 116 -1.73 6.71 5.59
N MET A 117 -1.73 6.34 6.86
CA MET A 117 -2.39 5.14 7.39
C MET A 117 -3.27 5.49 8.57
N GLY A 118 -4.45 4.87 8.64
CA GLY A 118 -5.37 5.05 9.76
C GLY A 118 -6.00 3.74 10.23
N VAL A 119 -6.37 3.72 11.50
CA VAL A 119 -7.27 2.72 12.08
C VAL A 119 -8.66 3.32 12.10
N ARG A 120 -9.54 2.81 11.26
CA ARG A 120 -10.95 3.18 11.23
C ARG A 120 -11.73 2.28 12.16
N THR A 121 -12.40 2.87 13.12
CA THR A 121 -13.30 2.17 14.03
C THR A 121 -14.74 2.31 13.57
N GLU A 122 -15.48 1.22 13.59
CA GLU A 122 -16.94 1.21 13.38
C GLU A 122 -17.63 0.59 14.60
N LEU A 123 -18.53 1.35 15.18
CA LEU A 123 -19.47 0.91 16.18
C LEU A 123 -20.82 0.68 15.51
N ALA A 124 -21.13 -0.57 15.16
CA ALA A 124 -22.38 -0.96 14.51
C ALA A 124 -23.53 -0.95 15.52
N ILE A 125 -24.55 -0.13 15.27
CA ILE A 125 -25.69 0.10 16.18
C ILE A 125 -26.97 -0.40 15.52
N ALA A 126 -27.66 -1.36 16.17
CA ALA A 126 -28.90 -1.91 15.66
C ALA A 126 -29.96 -0.83 15.41
N LYS A 127 -30.42 -0.71 14.16
CA LYS A 127 -31.50 0.21 13.73
C LYS A 127 -31.18 1.70 13.92
N ALA A 128 -29.91 2.06 13.92
CA ALA A 128 -29.45 3.43 13.98
C ALA A 128 -28.27 3.63 13.03
N VAL A 129 -27.83 4.87 12.84
CA VAL A 129 -26.61 5.19 12.11
C VAL A 129 -25.39 4.77 12.95
N ASP A 130 -24.49 4.05 12.34
CA ASP A 130 -23.24 3.62 12.96
C ASP A 130 -22.38 4.84 13.34
N LYS A 131 -21.52 4.65 14.31
CA LYS A 131 -20.54 5.67 14.73
C LYS A 131 -19.14 5.18 14.37
N GLY A 132 -18.30 6.10 14.02
CA GLY A 132 -16.92 5.84 13.62
C GLY A 132 -15.94 6.75 14.32
N ASP A 133 -14.68 6.37 14.17
CA ASP A 133 -13.50 7.09 14.60
C ASP A 133 -12.34 6.72 13.67
N LEU A 134 -11.36 7.61 13.54
CA LEU A 134 -10.20 7.38 12.69
C LEU A 134 -8.94 7.89 13.40
N ASP A 135 -7.99 7.00 13.62
CA ASP A 135 -6.73 7.31 14.31
C ASP A 135 -5.53 7.04 13.41
N PRO A 136 -4.61 8.01 13.23
CA PRO A 136 -3.43 7.81 12.42
C PRO A 136 -2.44 6.87 13.10
N PHE A 137 -1.70 6.11 12.27
CA PHE A 137 -0.53 5.37 12.72
C PHE A 137 0.56 5.36 11.65
N SER A 138 1.81 5.18 12.07
CA SER A 138 2.94 5.09 11.17
C SER A 138 3.45 3.66 11.01
N VAL A 139 3.98 3.38 9.81
CA VAL A 139 4.55 2.09 9.44
C VAL A 139 6.01 2.25 9.10
N ALA A 140 6.87 1.74 9.97
CA ALA A 140 8.31 1.75 9.81
C ALA A 140 8.81 0.52 9.05
N ALA A 141 9.87 0.67 8.30
CA ALA A 141 10.49 -0.43 7.58
C ALA A 141 10.92 -1.59 8.50
N LEU A 142 10.82 -2.80 7.98
CA LEU A 142 11.47 -3.97 8.57
C LEU A 142 12.99 -3.81 8.49
N PRO A 143 13.80 -4.40 9.38
CA PRO A 143 15.26 -4.35 9.27
C PRO A 143 15.78 -4.79 7.90
N SER A 144 15.13 -5.76 7.25
CA SER A 144 15.47 -6.25 5.92
C SER A 144 15.17 -5.23 4.81
N GLN A 145 14.08 -4.46 4.91
CA GLN A 145 13.75 -3.37 4.01
C GLN A 145 14.69 -2.17 4.23
N GLU A 146 14.95 -1.85 5.51
CA GLU A 146 15.86 -0.78 5.91
C GLU A 146 17.27 -0.99 5.36
N ALA A 147 17.78 -2.24 5.30
CA ALA A 147 19.07 -2.55 4.71
C ALA A 147 19.16 -2.12 3.23
N VAL A 148 18.09 -2.31 2.46
CA VAL A 148 18.01 -1.86 1.05
C VAL A 148 17.92 -0.33 0.97
N LEU A 149 17.07 0.29 1.78
CA LEU A 149 16.88 1.75 1.81
C LEU A 149 18.16 2.50 2.21
N VAL A 150 18.92 1.94 3.15
CA VAL A 150 20.25 2.46 3.53
C VAL A 150 21.21 2.40 2.35
N ALA A 151 21.20 1.31 1.58
CA ALA A 151 22.04 1.19 0.37
C ALA A 151 21.68 2.23 -0.70
N PHE A 152 20.40 2.50 -0.92
CA PHE A 152 19.94 3.57 -1.79
C PHE A 152 20.54 4.92 -1.37
N SER A 153 20.45 5.25 -0.09
CA SER A 153 21.04 6.47 0.46
C SER A 153 22.57 6.52 0.28
N GLN A 154 23.27 5.41 0.55
CA GLN A 154 24.73 5.32 0.38
C GLN A 154 25.18 5.49 -1.08
N LEU A 155 24.40 5.01 -2.03
CA LEU A 155 24.66 5.14 -3.46
C LEU A 155 24.32 6.54 -4.00
N GLY A 156 23.70 7.40 -3.20
CA GLY A 156 23.36 8.77 -3.58
C GLY A 156 22.04 8.88 -4.34
N PHE A 157 21.11 7.95 -4.13
CA PHE A 157 19.72 8.15 -4.52
C PHE A 157 19.06 9.19 -3.62
N HIS A 158 18.18 9.98 -4.18
CA HIS A 158 17.39 10.97 -3.44
C HIS A 158 15.92 10.65 -3.56
N PHE A 159 15.24 10.56 -2.44
CA PHE A 159 13.78 10.34 -2.39
C PHE A 159 13.07 11.40 -3.26
N LYS A 160 12.09 10.97 -4.04
CA LYS A 160 11.23 11.81 -4.89
C LYS A 160 9.80 11.82 -4.36
N SER A 161 9.14 10.69 -4.37
CA SER A 161 7.74 10.49 -3.96
C SER A 161 7.50 9.05 -3.53
N ALA A 162 6.33 8.81 -2.98
CA ALA A 162 5.81 7.47 -2.77
C ALA A 162 4.30 7.48 -2.96
N ASP A 163 3.78 6.43 -3.58
CA ASP A 163 2.37 6.25 -3.85
C ASP A 163 1.95 4.79 -3.75
N LEU A 164 0.66 4.51 -3.95
CA LEU A 164 0.08 3.17 -3.95
C LEU A 164 -0.62 2.91 -5.26
N GLU A 165 -0.05 1.99 -6.03
CA GLU A 165 -0.58 1.53 -7.29
C GLU A 165 -1.54 0.35 -7.11
N THR A 166 -2.73 0.43 -7.74
CA THR A 166 -3.67 -0.69 -7.76
C THR A 166 -3.23 -1.74 -8.77
N GLY A 167 -3.11 -2.98 -8.32
CA GLY A 167 -2.70 -4.08 -9.20
C GLY A 167 -1.94 -5.19 -8.51
N HIS A 168 -1.40 -6.09 -9.33
CA HIS A 168 -0.58 -7.20 -8.87
C HIS A 168 0.68 -7.30 -9.71
N LEU A 169 1.81 -7.33 -9.06
CA LEU A 169 3.12 -7.49 -9.68
C LEU A 169 3.28 -8.90 -10.26
N TYR A 170 3.73 -8.97 -11.52
CA TYR A 170 3.91 -10.25 -12.19
C TYR A 170 4.95 -11.12 -11.50
N GLY A 171 4.59 -12.39 -11.25
CA GLY A 171 5.49 -13.38 -10.66
C GLY A 171 5.76 -13.21 -9.17
N VAL A 172 5.10 -12.28 -8.48
CA VAL A 172 5.21 -12.04 -7.03
C VAL A 172 3.98 -12.62 -6.33
N GLN A 173 4.16 -13.18 -5.13
CA GLN A 173 3.04 -13.65 -4.31
C GLN A 173 2.49 -12.51 -3.46
N GLN A 174 1.75 -11.63 -4.09
CA GLN A 174 1.11 -10.48 -3.47
C GLN A 174 -0.31 -10.85 -3.01
N ARG A 175 -0.71 -10.37 -1.83
CA ARG A 175 -2.04 -10.59 -1.23
C ARG A 175 -2.91 -9.35 -1.27
N LEU A 176 -2.31 -8.16 -1.08
CA LEU A 176 -3.04 -6.90 -1.17
C LEU A 176 -3.31 -6.56 -2.65
N PRO A 177 -4.44 -5.89 -2.97
CA PRO A 177 -4.79 -5.53 -4.33
C PRO A 177 -4.04 -4.30 -4.86
N PHE A 178 -3.04 -3.85 -4.14
CA PHE A 178 -2.18 -2.71 -4.46
C PHE A 178 -0.76 -2.98 -3.94
N TYR A 179 0.20 -2.19 -4.38
CA TYR A 179 1.59 -2.20 -3.91
C TYR A 179 2.10 -0.77 -3.80
N GLN A 180 3.14 -0.58 -3.01
CA GLN A 180 3.78 0.71 -2.83
C GLN A 180 4.96 0.86 -3.79
N GLU A 181 5.02 1.99 -4.49
CA GLU A 181 6.20 2.47 -5.19
C GLU A 181 6.85 3.58 -4.39
N ILE A 182 8.16 3.44 -4.14
CA ILE A 182 8.99 4.45 -3.51
C ILE A 182 9.95 4.94 -4.59
N GLU A 183 9.72 6.15 -5.04
CA GLU A 183 10.42 6.74 -6.16
C GLU A 183 11.67 7.50 -5.72
N PHE A 184 12.74 7.35 -6.49
CA PHE A 184 14.01 7.99 -6.24
C PHE A 184 14.58 8.63 -7.49
N TYR A 185 15.15 9.82 -7.35
CA TYR A 185 16.08 10.33 -8.34
C TYR A 185 17.36 9.51 -8.30
N PRO A 186 17.88 9.09 -9.47
CA PRO A 186 19.10 8.28 -9.54
C PRO A 186 20.34 9.08 -9.12
N PRO A 187 21.44 8.40 -8.71
CA PRO A 187 22.73 9.03 -8.47
C PRO A 187 23.22 9.84 -9.68
N ALA A 188 23.98 10.90 -9.43
CA ALA A 188 24.40 11.87 -10.46
C ALA A 188 25.05 11.23 -11.69
N GLN A 189 25.82 10.14 -11.52
CA GLN A 189 26.48 9.43 -12.64
C GLN A 189 25.47 8.72 -13.56
N HIS A 190 24.26 8.46 -13.13
CA HIS A 190 23.20 7.80 -13.90
C HIS A 190 22.09 8.74 -14.37
N SER A 191 22.02 9.98 -13.83
CA SER A 191 20.95 10.96 -14.11
C SER A 191 20.83 11.40 -15.58
N GLY A 192 21.86 11.17 -16.39
CA GLY A 192 21.81 11.42 -17.84
C GLY A 192 21.09 10.35 -18.64
N ARG A 193 20.78 9.19 -18.05
CA ARG A 193 20.22 8.01 -18.73
C ARG A 193 18.93 7.50 -18.08
N ILE A 194 18.80 7.69 -16.78
CA ILE A 194 17.67 7.25 -15.96
C ILE A 194 16.97 8.50 -15.44
N ASN A 195 15.67 8.58 -15.56
CA ASN A 195 14.87 9.65 -14.98
C ASN A 195 14.64 9.40 -13.51
N GLU A 196 14.20 8.19 -13.18
CA GLU A 196 13.85 7.76 -11.84
C GLU A 196 14.03 6.26 -11.67
N VAL A 197 14.08 5.84 -10.42
CA VAL A 197 14.09 4.43 -10.01
C VAL A 197 13.00 4.25 -8.97
N GLU A 198 12.11 3.31 -9.22
CA GLU A 198 11.06 2.88 -8.32
C GLU A 198 11.50 1.64 -7.55
N LEU A 199 11.22 1.63 -6.27
CA LEU A 199 11.53 0.54 -5.36
C LEU A 199 10.24 0.05 -4.74
N THR A 200 9.90 -1.21 -4.99
CA THR A 200 8.75 -1.89 -4.39
C THR A 200 9.18 -3.05 -3.52
N PHE A 201 8.52 -3.18 -2.38
CA PHE A 201 8.69 -4.30 -1.45
C PHE A 201 7.42 -5.12 -1.36
N VAL A 202 7.55 -6.46 -1.49
CA VAL A 202 6.49 -7.40 -1.11
C VAL A 202 7.05 -8.36 -0.08
N ALA A 203 6.55 -8.28 1.14
CA ALA A 203 7.04 -9.08 2.27
C ALA A 203 6.03 -10.15 2.69
N ASP A 204 6.53 -11.26 3.19
CA ASP A 204 5.79 -12.23 4.00
C ASP A 204 6.59 -12.57 5.27
N ALA A 205 6.12 -13.48 6.10
CA ALA A 205 6.79 -13.85 7.34
C ALA A 205 8.21 -14.43 7.16
N GLY A 206 8.57 -14.89 5.97
CA GLY A 206 9.84 -15.58 5.70
C GLY A 206 10.68 -14.92 4.61
N ARG A 207 10.07 -14.10 3.76
CA ARG A 207 10.68 -13.61 2.54
C ARG A 207 10.42 -12.13 2.31
N LEU A 208 11.31 -11.55 1.53
CA LEU A 208 11.21 -10.21 0.98
C LEU A 208 11.48 -10.27 -0.52
N ASP A 209 10.50 -9.93 -1.34
CA ASP A 209 10.68 -9.60 -2.73
C ASP A 209 10.99 -8.11 -2.85
N ILE A 210 12.04 -7.76 -3.58
CA ILE A 210 12.47 -6.40 -3.85
C ILE A 210 12.45 -6.22 -5.35
N ILE A 211 11.66 -5.28 -5.83
CA ILE A 211 11.52 -4.97 -7.24
C ILE A 211 12.09 -3.57 -7.47
N LEU A 212 12.95 -3.45 -8.46
CA LEU A 212 13.50 -2.20 -8.93
C LEU A 212 13.04 -1.97 -10.35
N GLU A 213 12.51 -0.79 -10.63
CA GLU A 213 12.16 -0.36 -11.97
C GLU A 213 12.92 0.93 -12.30
N ALA A 214 13.44 1.04 -13.50
CA ALA A 214 14.14 2.24 -13.95
C ALA A 214 13.48 2.80 -15.20
N ASP A 215 12.98 4.04 -15.12
CA ASP A 215 12.54 4.82 -16.27
C ASP A 215 13.77 5.41 -17.01
N LYS A 216 13.92 5.04 -18.27
CA LYS A 216 15.07 5.45 -19.10
C LYS A 216 14.77 6.70 -19.92
N ARG A 217 15.66 7.69 -19.85
CA ARG A 217 15.59 8.87 -20.71
C ARG A 217 15.77 8.53 -22.19
N GLY A 218 14.86 8.99 -23.04
CA GLY A 218 15.04 9.06 -24.49
C GLY A 218 14.47 7.93 -25.33
N GLY A 219 13.58 7.11 -24.79
CA GLY A 219 12.83 6.12 -25.56
C GLY A 219 11.64 6.73 -26.26
N HIS A 220 11.77 7.17 -27.51
CA HIS A 220 10.63 7.40 -28.40
C HIS A 220 10.14 6.05 -28.91
N GLY A 221 9.38 5.32 -28.11
CA GLY A 221 8.78 4.03 -28.48
C GLY A 221 8.59 3.16 -27.24
N SER A 222 7.38 2.67 -27.05
CA SER A 222 6.89 1.75 -26.03
C SER A 222 7.95 1.14 -25.10
N GLY A 223 7.93 1.60 -23.89
CA GLY A 223 8.57 1.18 -22.66
C GLY A 223 9.53 -0.01 -22.74
N HIS A 224 10.79 0.27 -22.57
CA HIS A 224 11.74 -0.71 -22.09
C HIS A 224 12.15 -0.28 -20.68
N ASP A 225 11.18 -0.29 -19.78
CA ASP A 225 11.46 -0.20 -18.37
C ASP A 225 12.32 -1.40 -18.01
N SER A 226 13.35 -1.18 -17.26
CA SER A 226 14.30 -2.23 -16.91
C SER A 226 14.07 -2.63 -15.49
N PHE A 227 13.65 -3.88 -15.33
CA PHE A 227 13.34 -4.47 -14.05
C PHE A 227 14.55 -5.18 -13.44
N GLY A 228 14.74 -4.97 -12.14
CA GLY A 228 15.56 -5.80 -11.27
C GLY A 228 14.66 -6.47 -10.24
N ARG A 229 14.88 -7.74 -9.94
CA ARG A 229 14.15 -8.44 -8.91
C ARG A 229 15.08 -9.28 -8.05
N PHE A 230 14.93 -9.13 -6.75
CA PHE A 230 15.60 -9.94 -5.75
C PHE A 230 14.55 -10.61 -4.87
N GLN A 231 14.71 -11.91 -4.65
CA GLN A 231 13.89 -12.67 -3.72
C GLN A 231 14.81 -13.27 -2.67
N VAL A 232 14.67 -12.83 -1.44
CA VAL A 232 15.57 -13.20 -0.33
C VAL A 232 14.77 -13.48 0.93
N THR A 233 15.37 -14.21 1.88
CA THR A 233 14.85 -14.25 3.25
C THR A 233 15.19 -12.94 3.97
N HIS A 234 14.47 -12.61 5.05
CA HIS A 234 14.79 -11.45 5.88
C HIS A 234 16.23 -11.51 6.41
N GLU A 235 16.72 -12.71 6.76
CA GLU A 235 18.10 -12.90 7.22
C GLU A 235 19.11 -12.66 6.10
N GLN A 236 18.86 -13.20 4.90
CA GLN A 236 19.72 -12.96 3.73
C GLN A 236 19.80 -11.48 3.38
N ALA A 237 18.68 -10.76 3.44
CA ALA A 237 18.63 -9.34 3.16
C ALA A 237 19.56 -8.53 4.08
N LEU A 238 19.74 -8.95 5.33
CA LEU A 238 20.64 -8.29 6.29
C LEU A 238 22.14 -8.59 6.02
N GLN A 239 22.44 -9.62 5.25
CA GLN A 239 23.82 -10.07 4.97
C GLN A 239 24.31 -9.68 3.57
N MET A 240 23.40 -9.27 2.68
CA MET A 240 23.74 -8.90 1.31
C MET A 240 24.47 -7.55 1.24
N ASP A 241 25.39 -7.47 0.29
CA ASP A 241 26.03 -6.20 -0.11
C ASP A 241 25.10 -5.47 -1.10
N TRP A 242 24.04 -4.86 -0.59
CA TRP A 242 23.04 -4.15 -1.39
C TRP A 242 23.65 -3.05 -2.27
N PRO A 243 24.63 -2.25 -1.79
CA PRO A 243 25.30 -1.30 -2.67
C PRO A 243 25.93 -1.95 -3.90
N ALA A 244 26.58 -3.11 -3.76
CA ALA A 244 27.16 -3.83 -4.88
C ALA A 244 26.10 -4.40 -5.83
N GLU A 245 25.04 -4.99 -5.29
CA GLU A 245 23.92 -5.57 -6.09
C GLU A 245 23.17 -4.49 -6.90
N ILE A 246 22.82 -3.38 -6.26
CA ILE A 246 22.13 -2.26 -6.92
C ILE A 246 23.03 -1.61 -7.96
N THR A 247 24.34 -1.44 -7.69
CA THR A 247 25.29 -0.92 -8.65
C THR A 247 25.42 -1.84 -9.87
N ALA A 248 25.53 -3.15 -9.65
CA ALA A 248 25.60 -4.12 -10.74
C ALA A 248 24.34 -4.10 -11.63
N TRP A 249 23.15 -3.94 -11.01
CA TRP A 249 21.92 -3.77 -11.75
C TRP A 249 21.93 -2.47 -12.58
N LEU A 250 22.29 -1.32 -11.99
CA LEU A 250 22.39 -0.04 -12.69
C LEU A 250 23.39 -0.08 -13.87
N ASP A 251 24.54 -0.72 -13.68
CA ASP A 251 25.55 -0.87 -14.73
C ASP A 251 25.05 -1.79 -15.86
N GLY A 252 24.28 -2.83 -15.52
CA GLY A 252 23.60 -3.68 -16.49
C GLY A 252 22.64 -2.90 -17.40
N LEU A 253 21.94 -1.89 -16.86
CA LEU A 253 21.08 -1.00 -17.65
C LEU A 253 21.89 -0.16 -18.67
N ALA A 254 23.11 0.21 -18.31
CA ALA A 254 23.99 1.01 -19.17
C ALA A 254 24.59 0.19 -20.34
N GLY A 255 24.75 -1.13 -20.16
CA GLY A 255 25.39 -2.03 -21.14
C GLY A 255 24.47 -2.50 -22.27
N GLN A 256 23.16 -2.37 -22.16
CA GLN A 256 22.18 -2.92 -23.12
C GLN A 256 22.09 -2.17 -24.47
N HIS A 257 22.85 -1.12 -24.69
CA HIS A 257 22.90 -0.43 -26.00
C HIS A 257 23.87 -1.06 -27.02
N HIS A 258 24.61 -2.12 -26.66
CA HIS A 258 25.48 -2.83 -27.60
C HIS A 258 25.31 -4.33 -27.47
N GLY A 259 24.42 -4.92 -28.27
CA GLY A 259 24.36 -6.37 -28.56
C GLY A 259 23.41 -7.18 -27.69
N GLY A 260 22.48 -7.82 -28.36
CA GLY A 260 21.64 -8.96 -28.02
C GLY A 260 21.63 -9.54 -26.62
N SER A 261 20.48 -9.50 -26.07
CA SER A 261 19.91 -10.46 -25.10
C SER A 261 20.87 -11.43 -24.41
N HIS A 262 21.23 -11.10 -23.19
CA HIS A 262 21.50 -12.13 -22.19
C HIS A 262 20.84 -11.70 -20.88
N GLY A 263 19.64 -12.21 -20.66
CA GLY A 263 19.00 -12.15 -19.36
C GLY A 263 19.83 -12.96 -18.37
N VAL A 264 20.31 -12.34 -17.32
CA VAL A 264 20.89 -13.04 -16.18
C VAL A 264 19.75 -13.57 -15.34
N SER A 265 19.31 -14.80 -15.66
CA SER A 265 18.41 -15.56 -14.82
C SER A 265 19.26 -16.35 -13.82
N TYR A 266 19.22 -15.98 -12.57
CA TYR A 266 19.65 -16.86 -11.48
C TYR A 266 18.47 -17.76 -11.10
N GLY A 267 18.48 -18.98 -11.63
CA GLY A 267 17.51 -20.01 -11.21
C GLY A 267 17.61 -21.26 -12.08
N GLY A 268 18.25 -22.32 -11.57
CA GLY A 268 18.12 -23.75 -11.75
C GLY A 268 17.70 -24.32 -13.10
N HIS A 269 18.59 -25.21 -13.58
CA HIS A 269 18.40 -26.18 -14.67
C HIS A 269 17.01 -26.82 -14.70
N ASP A 270 16.41 -26.97 -15.91
CA ASP A 270 16.09 -28.28 -16.43
C ASP A 270 15.87 -28.27 -17.96
N ASP A 271 16.23 -29.38 -18.59
CA ASP A 271 16.36 -29.64 -20.01
C ASP A 271 15.03 -29.80 -20.76
N GLY A 272 15.03 -29.44 -22.10
CA GLY A 272 14.24 -30.29 -23.01
C GLY A 272 13.43 -29.66 -24.14
N HIS A 273 14.06 -29.60 -25.31
CA HIS A 273 13.55 -29.93 -26.68
C HIS A 273 12.45 -29.12 -27.42
N HIS A 274 12.89 -28.60 -28.58
CA HIS A 274 12.27 -28.56 -29.94
C HIS A 274 10.87 -27.92 -30.11
N GLY A 275 10.59 -27.08 -31.07
CA GLY A 275 10.98 -26.83 -32.44
C GLY A 275 9.88 -26.10 -33.22
N HIS A 276 10.31 -25.29 -34.19
CA HIS A 276 9.70 -24.96 -35.48
C HIS A 276 8.48 -24.04 -35.69
N HIS A 277 8.75 -22.99 -36.52
CA HIS A 277 7.97 -22.34 -37.59
C HIS A 277 6.67 -21.59 -37.24
N GLY A 278 6.36 -20.45 -37.75
CA GLY A 278 6.78 -19.60 -38.88
C GLY A 278 5.65 -18.60 -39.23
N HIS A 279 6.04 -17.40 -39.62
CA HIS A 279 5.51 -16.55 -40.70
C HIS A 279 4.16 -15.79 -40.66
N TYR A 280 4.30 -14.51 -41.13
CA TYR A 280 3.33 -13.54 -41.70
C TYR A 280 2.43 -12.82 -40.69
N GLY A 281 2.34 -11.52 -40.56
CA GLY A 281 2.52 -10.37 -41.50
C GLY A 281 1.21 -9.61 -41.61
N HIS A 282 1.16 -8.38 -41.25
CA HIS A 282 0.54 -7.20 -41.86
C HIS A 282 0.08 -6.11 -40.85
N HIS A 283 0.58 -4.92 -41.14
CA HIS A 283 0.14 -3.53 -40.97
C HIS A 283 -1.30 -3.26 -40.50
N GLU A 284 -1.46 -2.25 -39.59
CA GLU A 284 -1.77 -0.81 -39.83
C GLU A 284 -1.93 -0.11 -38.47
N GLN A 285 -1.23 0.90 -38.25
CA GLN A 285 -1.32 2.36 -38.09
C GLN A 285 -2.44 2.91 -37.20
N HIS A 286 -1.98 3.81 -36.33
CA HIS A 286 -2.57 4.97 -35.69
C HIS A 286 -2.94 4.91 -34.21
N GLY A 287 -2.33 5.84 -33.47
CA GLY A 287 -2.86 6.42 -32.24
C GLY A 287 -1.79 6.67 -31.18
N HIS A 288 -1.29 7.90 -31.18
CA HIS A 288 -0.50 8.42 -30.04
C HIS A 288 -1.32 8.34 -28.75
N ARG A 289 -0.81 7.63 -27.78
CA ARG A 289 -1.14 7.85 -26.37
C ARG A 289 0.14 7.63 -25.57
N SER A 290 0.50 8.62 -24.77
CA SER A 290 1.40 8.47 -23.64
C SER A 290 0.85 7.32 -22.80
N GLY A 291 1.58 6.24 -22.67
CA GLY A 291 1.20 5.14 -21.82
C GLY A 291 1.79 5.34 -20.44
N PRO A 292 1.06 5.01 -19.40
CA PRO A 292 1.59 4.91 -18.04
C PRO A 292 2.62 3.78 -17.95
N GLY A 293 3.52 3.90 -16.99
CA GLY A 293 4.54 2.90 -16.69
C GLY A 293 3.91 1.50 -16.55
N MET A 294 4.62 0.49 -17.01
CA MET A 294 4.10 -0.87 -17.17
C MET A 294 4.05 -1.65 -15.85
N GLY A 295 3.24 -1.18 -14.89
CA GLY A 295 2.83 -1.99 -13.75
C GLY A 295 1.63 -2.92 -14.01
N ALA A 296 0.89 -2.75 -15.10
CA ALA A 296 -0.38 -3.42 -15.28
C ALA A 296 -0.42 -4.39 -16.46
N VAL A 297 0.05 -5.62 -16.29
CA VAL A 297 -0.55 -6.74 -17.04
C VAL A 297 -1.76 -7.23 -16.25
N VAL A 298 -2.91 -6.61 -16.53
CA VAL A 298 -4.20 -7.06 -15.99
C VAL A 298 -4.54 -8.40 -16.63
N ALA A 299 -4.34 -9.48 -15.89
CA ALA A 299 -5.02 -10.73 -16.16
C ALA A 299 -6.46 -10.59 -15.62
N ALA A 300 -7.41 -10.26 -16.50
CA ALA A 300 -8.82 -10.35 -16.18
C ALA A 300 -9.19 -11.81 -15.88
N GLY A 301 -9.42 -12.12 -14.61
CA GLY A 301 -9.89 -13.43 -14.19
C GLY A 301 -10.35 -13.46 -12.76
N ALA A 302 -11.66 -13.61 -12.61
CA ALA A 302 -12.41 -14.03 -11.43
C ALA A 302 -12.64 -12.99 -10.30
N ALA A 303 -13.91 -12.57 -10.24
CA ALA A 303 -14.53 -11.86 -9.13
C ALA A 303 -14.27 -12.56 -7.79
N GLY A 304 -13.36 -12.01 -7.01
CA GLY A 304 -13.25 -12.23 -5.57
C GLY A 304 -13.63 -10.93 -4.89
N VAL A 305 -14.47 -11.00 -3.89
CA VAL A 305 -15.01 -9.88 -3.11
C VAL A 305 -13.84 -9.04 -2.58
N VAL A 306 -13.58 -7.95 -3.24
CA VAL A 306 -12.73 -6.87 -2.74
C VAL A 306 -13.58 -6.13 -1.71
N GLY A 307 -13.06 -5.93 -0.50
CA GLY A 307 -13.65 -5.10 0.53
C GLY A 307 -14.08 -3.76 -0.08
N GLY A 308 -15.33 -3.37 0.17
CA GLY A 308 -15.98 -2.31 -0.57
C GLY A 308 -15.25 -0.97 -0.45
N PHE A 309 -15.05 -0.34 -1.58
CA PHE A 309 -14.76 1.10 -1.64
C PHE A 309 -15.94 1.82 -0.99
N VAL A 310 -15.69 2.58 0.06
CA VAL A 310 -16.72 3.39 0.71
C VAL A 310 -17.06 4.53 -0.23
N ALA A 311 -18.36 4.74 -0.45
CA ALA A 311 -18.88 5.76 -1.36
C ALA A 311 -18.39 7.17 -0.99
N ALA A 312 -18.28 8.02 -1.99
CA ALA A 312 -17.67 9.36 -1.97
C ALA A 312 -18.10 10.33 -0.83
N GLU A 313 -19.22 10.09 -0.16
CA GLU A 313 -19.69 10.97 0.94
C GLU A 313 -18.94 10.81 2.27
N ALA A 314 -18.17 9.72 2.45
CA ALA A 314 -17.29 9.56 3.62
C ALA A 314 -15.84 10.01 3.33
N ILE A 315 -15.56 10.40 2.09
CA ILE A 315 -14.21 10.77 1.63
C ILE A 315 -13.86 12.19 2.07
N ASP A 316 -14.82 13.11 2.10
CA ASP A 316 -14.57 14.52 2.46
C ASP A 316 -14.13 14.68 3.94
N GLU A 317 -14.79 13.98 4.88
CA GLU A 317 -14.40 14.05 6.31
C GLU A 317 -13.01 13.42 6.59
N ILE A 318 -12.59 12.48 5.76
CA ILE A 318 -11.36 11.71 5.93
C ILE A 318 -10.22 12.32 5.10
N GLY A 319 -10.52 12.97 3.98
CA GLY A 319 -9.58 13.79 3.22
C GLY A 319 -8.98 14.89 4.09
N ASP A 320 -9.85 15.64 4.76
CA ASP A 320 -9.46 16.72 5.68
C ASP A 320 -8.60 16.22 6.86
N PHE A 321 -8.79 14.96 7.29
CA PHE A 321 -7.98 14.37 8.35
C PHE A 321 -6.51 14.13 7.93
N PHE A 322 -6.28 13.74 6.69
CA PHE A 322 -4.94 13.51 6.16
C PHE A 322 -4.29 14.78 5.58
N GLU A 323 -5.07 15.82 5.28
CA GLU A 323 -4.57 17.13 4.79
C GLU A 323 -4.22 18.09 5.94
N GLY A 324 -4.75 17.89 7.14
CA GLY A 324 -4.60 18.80 8.28
C GLY A 324 -3.22 18.84 8.93
N GLU A 325 -2.26 17.99 8.54
CA GLU A 325 -0.90 17.98 9.10
C GLU A 325 0.13 18.79 8.28
N GLU A 326 -0.23 19.35 7.12
CA GLU A 326 0.72 20.11 6.27
C GLU A 326 0.70 21.64 6.49
N GLU A 327 -0.15 22.20 7.35
CA GLU A 327 -0.28 23.67 7.51
C GLU A 327 0.32 24.26 8.81
N GLU A 328 1.13 23.56 9.60
CA GLU A 328 1.82 24.19 10.73
C GLU A 328 3.36 24.00 10.66
N GLU A 329 4.03 24.74 9.74
CA GLU A 329 5.38 25.29 9.95
C GLU A 329 5.61 26.58 9.14
#